data_1c273322aa1f80b1e17fe3a936389349
#
_entry.id   1c273322aa1f80b1e17fe3a936389349
#
_cell.length_a   1.000
_cell.length_b   1.000
_cell.length_c   1.000
_cell.angle_alpha   90.00
_cell.angle_beta   90.00
_cell.angle_gamma   90.00
#
_symmetry.space_group_name_H-M   'P 1'
#
loop_
_entity.id
_entity.type
_entity.pdbx_description
1 polymer ?
#
loop_
_entity_poly.entity_id
_entity_poly.type
_entity_poly.pdbx_seq_one_letter_code
_entity_poly.pdbx_strand_id
1 'polypeptide(L)'
;MYIAEGLGHAFVTLSDQATVLYLCSTPYAPTREHGVHPLDPAIGIAWPEDTGTILSDKDQAAPSLAEARSAGLLPDYDDCLAYVADLRRTCLPDELDGEREGPTTRVIRPS
;
A
#
# COMPACT_ATOMS: atom_id res chain seq x y z
N MET A 1 -0.89 -9.73 -1.02
CA MET A 1 -1.68 -8.48 -0.79
C MET A 1 -1.46 -7.57 -1.98
N TYR A 2 -2.50 -6.96 -2.51
CA TYR A 2 -2.40 -5.89 -3.53
C TYR A 2 -2.63 -4.55 -2.85
N ILE A 3 -1.77 -3.58 -3.13
CA ILE A 3 -1.87 -2.21 -2.63
C ILE A 3 -1.99 -1.31 -3.86
N ALA A 4 -3.12 -0.61 -3.96
CA ALA A 4 -3.36 0.27 -5.10
C ALA A 4 -2.47 1.51 -5.06
N GLU A 5 -2.29 2.13 -6.21
CA GLU A 5 -1.59 3.41 -6.34
C GLU A 5 -2.23 4.47 -5.43
N GLY A 6 -1.41 5.33 -4.85
CA GLY A 6 -1.84 6.40 -3.94
C GLY A 6 -2.07 5.98 -2.49
N LEU A 7 -1.94 4.69 -2.15
CA LEU A 7 -2.03 4.21 -0.79
C LEU A 7 -0.64 4.08 -0.16
N GLY A 8 -0.49 4.64 1.03
CA GLY A 8 0.66 4.40 1.89
C GLY A 8 0.56 3.05 2.57
N HIS A 9 1.69 2.40 2.83
CA HIS A 9 1.76 1.15 3.58
C HIS A 9 3.00 1.15 4.46
N ALA A 10 2.92 0.37 5.51
CA ALA A 10 4.04 0.09 6.40
C ALA A 10 3.93 -1.35 6.92
N PHE A 11 5.02 -1.90 7.42
CA PHE A 11 5.02 -3.19 8.07
C PHE A 11 5.96 -3.18 9.28
N VAL A 12 5.74 -4.10 10.20
CA VAL A 12 6.63 -4.38 11.32
C VAL A 12 6.97 -5.86 11.34
N THR A 13 8.23 -6.18 11.59
CA THR A 13 8.69 -7.55 11.76
C THR A 13 8.46 -7.98 13.21
N LEU A 14 7.73 -9.08 13.42
CA LEU A 14 7.44 -9.64 14.75
C LEU A 14 8.32 -10.84 15.10
N SER A 15 9.18 -11.27 14.21
CA SER A 15 10.09 -12.40 14.36
C SER A 15 11.54 -11.96 14.18
N ASP A 16 12.49 -12.75 14.62
CA ASP A 16 13.92 -12.46 14.49
C ASP A 16 14.36 -12.32 13.03
N GLN A 17 13.66 -12.95 12.12
CA GLN A 17 13.92 -12.87 10.68
C GLN A 17 12.61 -12.80 9.91
N ALA A 18 12.54 -11.92 8.93
CA ALA A 18 11.45 -11.86 7.98
C ALA A 18 11.98 -11.51 6.58
N THR A 19 11.33 -12.08 5.57
CA THR A 19 11.60 -11.75 4.17
C THR A 19 10.34 -11.12 3.58
N VAL A 20 10.50 -9.93 3.00
CA VAL A 20 9.43 -9.25 2.28
C VAL A 20 9.77 -9.24 0.80
N LEU A 21 8.90 -9.82 -0.02
CA LEU A 21 8.99 -9.79 -1.47
C LEU A 21 7.83 -8.97 -2.01
N TYR A 22 8.13 -8.00 -2.85
CA TYR A 22 7.11 -7.17 -3.50
C TYR A 22 7.47 -6.85 -4.94
N LEU A 23 6.44 -6.69 -5.75
CA LEU A 23 6.54 -6.26 -7.14
C LEU A 23 6.00 -4.84 -7.24
N CYS A 24 6.75 -3.98 -7.90
CA CYS A 24 6.34 -2.60 -8.15
C CYS A 24 5.88 -2.44 -9.60
N SER A 25 4.86 -1.64 -9.82
CA SER A 25 4.35 -1.28 -11.15
C SER A 25 5.33 -0.42 -11.94
N THR A 26 6.21 0.31 -11.23
CA THR A 26 7.22 1.19 -11.82
C THR A 26 8.59 0.96 -11.17
N PRO A 27 9.69 1.25 -11.90
CA PRO A 27 11.03 1.23 -11.31
C PRO A 27 11.18 2.23 -10.16
N TYR A 28 12.12 1.93 -9.25
CA TYR A 28 12.45 2.80 -8.14
C TYR A 28 12.83 4.22 -8.59
N ALA A 29 12.14 5.21 -8.04
CA ALA A 29 12.32 6.62 -8.37
C ALA A 29 12.38 7.47 -7.07
N PRO A 30 13.55 7.58 -6.42
CA PRO A 30 13.68 8.15 -5.07
C PRO A 30 13.19 9.60 -4.95
N THR A 31 13.21 10.36 -6.04
CA THR A 31 12.69 11.74 -6.07
C THR A 31 11.17 11.84 -6.15
N ARG A 32 10.50 10.73 -6.41
CA ARG A 32 9.04 10.63 -6.56
C ARG A 32 8.39 9.74 -5.50
N GLU A 33 9.20 9.10 -4.68
CA GLU A 33 8.76 8.21 -3.60
C GLU A 33 8.86 8.94 -2.28
N HIS A 34 7.71 9.31 -1.74
CA HIS A 34 7.61 10.02 -0.47
C HIS A 34 7.10 9.09 0.62
N GLY A 35 7.51 9.36 1.84
CA GLY A 35 7.05 8.64 3.02
C GLY A 35 6.54 9.64 4.06
N VAL A 36 5.81 9.12 5.02
CA VAL A 36 5.34 9.84 6.21
C VAL A 36 5.89 9.08 7.42
N HIS A 37 6.26 9.81 8.48
CA HIS A 37 6.83 9.21 9.68
C HIS A 37 5.88 8.15 10.26
N PRO A 38 6.29 6.87 10.34
CA PRO A 38 5.37 5.76 10.65
C PRO A 38 4.81 5.80 12.07
N LEU A 39 5.45 6.54 12.98
CA LEU A 39 4.98 6.73 14.36
C LEU A 39 4.21 8.05 14.53
N ASP A 40 3.87 8.75 13.47
CA ASP A 40 3.04 9.95 13.58
C ASP A 40 1.66 9.57 14.11
N PRO A 41 1.25 10.10 15.27
CA PRO A 41 -0.05 9.79 15.86
C PRO A 41 -1.23 10.20 14.99
N ALA A 42 -1.04 11.15 14.06
CA ALA A 42 -2.08 11.56 13.12
C ALA A 42 -2.46 10.46 12.12
N ILE A 43 -1.58 9.48 11.89
CA ILE A 43 -1.87 8.32 11.03
C ILE A 43 -2.69 7.27 11.79
N GLY A 44 -2.48 7.15 13.12
CA GLY A 44 -3.26 6.26 13.97
C GLY A 44 -2.95 4.76 13.79
N ILE A 45 -1.71 4.40 13.39
CA ILE A 45 -1.33 2.99 13.30
C ILE A 45 -1.16 2.42 14.72
N ALA A 46 -1.90 1.37 15.04
CA ALA A 46 -1.75 0.62 16.28
C ALA A 46 -0.56 -0.35 16.17
N TRP A 47 0.64 0.15 16.44
CA TRP A 47 1.82 -0.69 16.52
C TRP A 47 1.79 -1.60 17.75
N PRO A 48 2.36 -2.83 17.67
CA PRO A 48 2.48 -3.70 18.85
C PRO A 48 3.31 -3.03 19.94
N GLU A 49 2.80 -3.01 21.18
CA GLU A 49 3.43 -2.31 22.31
C GLU A 49 4.75 -2.94 22.78
N ASP A 50 4.90 -4.26 22.61
CA ASP A 50 6.04 -5.03 23.11
C ASP A 50 7.26 -5.04 22.16
N THR A 51 7.15 -4.46 20.99
CA THR A 51 8.26 -4.40 20.04
C THR A 51 8.95 -3.06 20.15
N GLY A 52 10.17 -3.04 20.70
CA GLY A 52 11.04 -1.87 20.58
C GLY A 52 11.16 -1.52 19.10
N THR A 53 10.46 -0.46 18.67
CA THR A 53 10.35 -0.09 17.26
C THR A 53 11.70 0.42 16.75
N ILE A 54 12.31 -0.31 15.83
CA ILE A 54 13.52 0.11 15.12
C ILE A 54 13.08 0.64 13.76
N LEU A 55 13.37 1.90 13.51
CA LEU A 55 13.09 2.56 12.24
C LEU A 55 14.35 2.62 11.37
N SER A 56 14.17 2.57 10.05
CA SER A 56 15.24 2.91 9.12
C SER A 56 15.58 4.42 9.21
N ASP A 57 16.77 4.81 8.79
CA ASP A 57 17.17 6.22 8.73
C ASP A 57 16.20 7.04 7.87
N LYS A 58 15.69 6.45 6.78
CA LYS A 58 14.69 7.06 5.90
C LYS A 58 13.38 7.31 6.63
N ASP A 59 12.89 6.35 7.39
CA ASP A 59 11.63 6.48 8.13
C ASP A 59 11.76 7.44 9.32
N GLN A 60 12.92 7.46 9.98
CA GLN A 60 13.20 8.42 11.05
C GLN A 60 13.24 9.86 10.54
N ALA A 61 13.74 10.07 9.32
CA ALA A 61 13.84 11.38 8.69
C ALA A 61 12.56 11.78 7.93
N ALA A 62 11.56 10.90 7.85
CA ALA A 62 10.32 11.18 7.13
C ALA A 62 9.52 12.30 7.82
N PRO A 63 8.85 13.16 7.04
CA PRO A 63 8.01 14.22 7.60
C PRO A 63 6.78 13.65 8.31
N SER A 64 6.18 14.42 9.19
CA SER A 64 4.85 14.14 9.71
C SER A 64 3.79 14.24 8.59
N LEU A 65 2.61 13.68 8.83
CA LEU A 65 1.49 13.77 7.89
C LEU A 65 1.13 15.24 7.58
N ALA A 66 1.17 16.10 8.59
CA ALA A 66 0.89 17.53 8.44
C ALA A 66 1.94 18.25 7.58
N GLU A 67 3.22 17.96 7.80
CA GLU A 67 4.32 18.50 6.98
C GLU A 67 4.25 18.00 5.55
N ALA A 68 4.05 16.69 5.34
CA ALA A 68 3.89 16.10 4.02
C ALA A 68 2.74 16.74 3.24
N ARG A 69 1.60 16.98 3.91
CA ARG A 69 0.45 17.67 3.34
C ARG A 69 0.80 19.10 2.93
N SER A 70 1.44 19.86 3.82
CA SER A 70 1.81 21.25 3.58
C SER A 70 2.83 21.40 2.46
N ALA A 71 3.70 20.41 2.30
CA ALA A 71 4.70 20.36 1.24
C ALA A 71 4.16 19.82 -0.09
N GLY A 72 2.88 19.42 -0.18
CA GLY A 72 2.27 18.86 -1.38
C GLY A 72 2.84 17.50 -1.80
N LEU A 73 3.35 16.72 -0.83
CA LEU A 73 3.96 15.41 -1.09
C LEU A 73 2.92 14.27 -1.11
N LEU A 74 1.71 14.53 -0.64
CA LEU A 74 0.66 13.51 -0.63
C LEU A 74 0.00 13.44 -2.01
N PRO A 75 -0.26 12.22 -2.52
CA PRO A 75 -1.00 12.05 -3.75
C PRO A 75 -2.46 12.48 -3.59
N ASP A 76 -3.08 12.93 -4.66
CA ASP A 76 -4.53 13.05 -4.73
C ASP A 76 -5.13 11.67 -4.97
N TYR A 77 -6.07 11.25 -4.11
CA TYR A 77 -6.62 9.90 -4.17
C TYR A 77 -7.53 9.69 -5.39
N ASP A 78 -8.27 10.70 -5.80
CA ASP A 78 -9.15 10.62 -6.96
C ASP A 78 -8.34 10.52 -8.25
N ASP A 79 -7.23 11.24 -8.35
CA ASP A 79 -6.27 11.11 -9.46
C ASP A 79 -5.66 9.69 -9.51
N CYS A 80 -5.32 9.11 -8.36
CA CYS A 80 -4.82 7.75 -8.28
C CYS A 80 -5.86 6.72 -8.72
N LEU A 81 -7.12 6.89 -8.34
CA LEU A 81 -8.22 6.02 -8.78
C LEU A 81 -8.43 6.11 -10.30
N ALA A 82 -8.39 7.32 -10.86
CA ALA A 82 -8.51 7.54 -12.30
C ALA A 82 -7.37 6.86 -13.07
N TYR A 83 -6.14 6.97 -12.55
CA TYR A 83 -4.97 6.31 -13.12
C TYR A 83 -5.10 4.78 -13.12
N VAL A 84 -5.52 4.18 -12.00
CA VAL A 84 -5.74 2.72 -11.91
C VAL A 84 -6.84 2.27 -12.86
N ALA A 85 -7.92 3.04 -13.02
CA ALA A 85 -8.99 2.74 -13.96
C ALA A 85 -8.50 2.78 -15.41
N ASP A 86 -7.61 3.73 -15.74
CA ASP A 86 -7.00 3.82 -17.06
C ASP A 86 -6.05 2.65 -17.36
N LEU A 87 -5.22 2.27 -16.41
CA LEU A 87 -4.36 1.08 -16.52
C LEU A 87 -5.17 -0.19 -16.80
N ARG A 88 -6.30 -0.38 -16.12
CA ARG A 88 -7.16 -1.55 -16.32
C ARG A 88 -7.74 -1.59 -17.74
N ARG A 89 -8.16 -0.47 -18.27
CA ARG A 89 -8.66 -0.38 -19.66
C ARG A 89 -7.57 -0.69 -20.68
N THR A 90 -6.35 -0.26 -20.41
CA THR A 90 -5.22 -0.39 -21.38
C THR A 90 -4.58 -1.78 -21.33
N CYS A 91 -4.59 -2.44 -20.16
CA CYS A 91 -3.87 -3.69 -19.95
C CYS A 91 -4.75 -4.95 -20.03
N LEU A 92 -6.07 -4.81 -19.93
CA LEU A 92 -7.00 -5.93 -20.07
C LEU A 92 -7.67 -5.87 -21.45
N PRO A 93 -7.48 -6.88 -22.33
CA PRO A 93 -8.29 -6.98 -23.55
C PRO A 93 -9.77 -7.11 -23.19
N ASP A 94 -10.62 -6.48 -23.99
CA ASP A 94 -12.10 -6.47 -23.84
C ASP A 94 -12.75 -7.88 -23.75
N GLU A 95 -12.00 -8.94 -24.02
CA GLU A 95 -12.49 -10.31 -24.06
C GLU A 95 -12.69 -10.98 -22.69
N LEU A 96 -12.27 -10.35 -21.58
CA LEU A 96 -12.40 -10.96 -20.24
C LEU A 96 -13.69 -10.55 -19.50
N ASP A 97 -14.47 -9.63 -20.03
CA ASP A 97 -15.73 -9.20 -19.40
C ASP A 97 -16.94 -10.11 -19.77
N GLY A 98 -16.75 -11.10 -20.64
CA GLY A 98 -17.82 -11.96 -21.15
C GLY A 98 -18.20 -13.18 -20.31
N GLU A 99 -17.36 -13.63 -19.36
CA GLU A 99 -17.62 -14.87 -18.60
C GLU A 99 -17.20 -14.75 -17.13
N ARG A 100 -17.92 -13.96 -16.35
CA ARG A 100 -17.91 -14.09 -14.91
C ARG A 100 -19.24 -14.64 -14.40
N GLU A 101 -19.58 -15.84 -14.82
CA GLU A 101 -20.34 -16.73 -13.95
C GLU A 101 -19.38 -17.20 -12.84
N GLY A 102 -19.52 -16.61 -11.66
CA GLY A 102 -18.68 -16.91 -10.52
C GLY A 102 -18.78 -18.38 -10.12
N PRO A 103 -17.67 -19.00 -9.66
CA PRO A 103 -17.75 -20.34 -9.11
C PRO A 103 -18.66 -20.32 -7.88
N THR A 104 -19.74 -21.07 -7.96
CA THR A 104 -20.64 -21.36 -6.83
C THR A 104 -19.81 -22.04 -5.74
N THR A 105 -19.40 -21.29 -4.73
CA THR A 105 -18.72 -21.85 -3.56
C THR A 105 -19.70 -22.76 -2.81
N ARG A 106 -19.58 -24.06 -3.03
CA ARG A 106 -20.33 -25.07 -2.29
C ARG A 106 -19.71 -25.19 -0.89
N VAL A 107 -20.36 -24.58 0.09
CA VAL A 107 -19.99 -24.74 1.50
C VAL A 107 -20.33 -26.16 1.92
N ILE A 108 -19.31 -26.99 2.15
CA ILE A 108 -19.46 -28.32 2.76
C ILE A 108 -19.53 -28.10 4.27
N ARG A 109 -20.68 -28.37 4.89
CA ARG A 109 -20.82 -28.42 6.35
C ARG A 109 -20.32 -29.79 6.83
N PRO A 110 -19.44 -29.87 7.83
CA PRO A 110 -19.11 -31.16 8.45
C PRO A 110 -20.30 -31.67 9.25
N SER A 111 -20.48 -32.97 9.19
CA SER A 111 -21.45 -33.76 9.96
C SER A 111 -21.12 -33.82 11.44
#